data_8dc6926ed974b11d95cca7a738951384
#
_entry.id   8dc6926ed974b11d95cca7a738951384
#
_cell.length_a   1.000
_cell.length_b   1.000
_cell.length_c   1.000
_cell.angle_alpha   90.00
_cell.angle_beta   90.00
_cell.angle_gamma   90.00
#
_symmetry.space_group_name_H-M   'P 1'
#
loop_
_entity.id
_entity.type
_entity.pdbx_description
1 polymer ?
#
loop_
_entity_poly.entity_id
_entity_poly.type
_entity_poly.pdbx_seq_one_letter_code
_entity_poly.pdbx_strand_id
1 'polypeptide(L)'
;QVSGGFHIYPDMGFVEVIDPATGERVPDGQPGEIVFTQLDARGSIVLRYRTGDLIENGITYEPCPYCGRTCPRLLGKISRVADIHHLNLDKLKGTLVDFNQLEHLIDDTPGIGAWQIEIRKHNDDPLDVDELIVHAVGLNGTKNLKETIKHRFQQKVEITPNAIELHSWKEMRKLQGVGKELKEQKVIDHRPKGDQS
;
A
#
# COMPACT_ATOMS: atom_id res chain seq x y z
N GLN A 1 -3.21 -1.98 18.10
CA GLN A 1 -4.26 -2.99 18.39
C GLN A 1 -3.80 -4.30 17.76
N VAL A 2 -3.53 -5.32 18.56
CA VAL A 2 -3.22 -6.66 18.05
C VAL A 2 -4.53 -7.25 17.55
N SER A 3 -4.69 -7.35 16.25
CA SER A 3 -5.89 -7.94 15.64
C SER A 3 -5.78 -9.47 15.67
N GLY A 4 -6.90 -10.17 15.90
CA GLY A 4 -6.96 -11.63 15.84
C GLY A 4 -6.74 -12.24 14.45
N GLY A 5 -6.40 -11.42 13.47
CA GLY A 5 -6.31 -11.80 12.05
C GLY A 5 -7.65 -11.78 11.33
N PHE A 6 -7.65 -12.20 10.07
CA PHE A 6 -8.81 -12.25 9.20
C PHE A 6 -9.43 -13.64 9.24
N HIS A 7 -10.62 -13.75 9.82
CA HIS A 7 -11.35 -15.02 9.88
C HIS A 7 -11.86 -15.41 8.49
N ILE A 8 -11.62 -16.66 8.11
CA ILE A 8 -12.10 -17.24 6.86
C ILE A 8 -13.41 -17.95 7.13
N TYR A 9 -14.38 -17.81 6.23
CA TYR A 9 -15.63 -18.58 6.24
C TYR A 9 -15.44 -19.84 5.37
N PRO A 10 -15.19 -21.01 5.97
CA PRO A 10 -14.78 -22.21 5.24
C PRO A 10 -15.90 -22.85 4.41
N ASP A 11 -17.13 -22.47 4.65
CA ASP A 11 -18.33 -22.84 3.86
C ASP A 11 -18.48 -22.03 2.57
N MET A 12 -17.89 -20.84 2.49
CA MET A 12 -17.96 -19.97 1.32
C MET A 12 -16.75 -20.11 0.40
N GLY A 13 -15.60 -20.42 0.94
CA GLY A 13 -14.37 -20.51 0.17
C GLY A 13 -13.24 -21.22 0.89
N PHE A 14 -12.39 -21.85 0.09
CA PHE A 14 -11.16 -22.48 0.55
C PHE A 14 -9.99 -21.56 0.25
N VAL A 15 -9.16 -21.30 1.26
CA VAL A 15 -8.00 -20.43 1.17
C VAL A 15 -6.73 -21.24 1.38
N GLU A 16 -5.78 -21.09 0.48
CA GLU A 16 -4.44 -21.63 0.56
C GLU A 16 -3.43 -20.46 0.63
N VAL A 17 -2.28 -20.72 1.23
CA VAL A 17 -1.12 -19.83 1.14
C VAL A 17 -0.02 -20.59 0.42
N ILE A 18 0.49 -20.02 -0.67
CA ILE A 18 1.48 -20.66 -1.54
C ILE A 18 2.74 -19.82 -1.65
N ASP A 19 3.84 -20.46 -1.99
CA ASP A 19 5.03 -19.78 -2.48
C ASP A 19 4.74 -19.20 -3.88
N PRO A 20 4.86 -17.88 -4.09
CA PRO A 20 4.54 -17.25 -5.37
C PRO A 20 5.43 -17.71 -6.53
N ALA A 21 6.65 -18.20 -6.26
CA ALA A 21 7.59 -18.66 -7.27
C ALA A 21 7.32 -20.10 -7.72
N THR A 22 7.04 -21.01 -6.76
CA THR A 22 6.84 -22.44 -7.03
C THR A 22 5.37 -22.80 -7.23
N GLY A 23 4.45 -22.04 -6.64
CA GLY A 23 3.02 -22.37 -6.61
C GLY A 23 2.66 -23.47 -5.61
N GLU A 24 3.62 -23.95 -4.81
CA GLU A 24 3.43 -24.97 -3.79
C GLU A 24 2.91 -24.35 -2.50
N ARG A 25 2.10 -25.12 -1.76
CA ARG A 25 1.60 -24.68 -0.45
C ARG A 25 2.76 -24.51 0.54
N VAL A 26 2.78 -23.37 1.23
CA VAL A 26 3.73 -23.15 2.32
C VAL A 26 3.21 -23.75 3.66
N PRO A 27 4.08 -24.06 4.61
CA PRO A 27 3.67 -24.46 5.95
C PRO A 27 2.81 -23.38 6.65
N ASP A 28 1.94 -23.81 7.55
CA ASP A 28 1.10 -22.91 8.32
C ASP A 28 1.94 -21.88 9.10
N GLY A 29 1.50 -20.65 9.12
CA GLY A 29 2.22 -19.55 9.76
C GLY A 29 3.34 -18.93 8.91
N GLN A 30 3.64 -19.46 7.74
CA GLN A 30 4.65 -18.90 6.83
C GLN A 30 4.03 -17.90 5.84
N PRO A 31 4.80 -16.86 5.46
CA PRO A 31 4.35 -15.88 4.47
C PRO A 31 4.16 -16.53 3.10
N GLY A 32 3.27 -15.98 2.29
CA GLY A 32 3.05 -16.43 0.92
C GLY A 32 1.90 -15.72 0.24
N GLU A 33 1.62 -16.13 -1.00
CA GLU A 33 0.50 -15.61 -1.80
C GLU A 33 -0.80 -16.29 -1.42
N ILE A 34 -1.86 -15.50 -1.26
CA ILE A 34 -3.20 -15.98 -0.98
C ILE A 34 -3.81 -16.54 -2.28
N VAL A 35 -4.27 -17.77 -2.21
CA VAL A 35 -5.01 -18.44 -3.28
C VAL A 35 -6.42 -18.75 -2.79
N PHE A 36 -7.41 -18.46 -3.60
CA PHE A 36 -8.80 -18.60 -3.26
C PHE A 36 -9.50 -19.57 -4.20
N THR A 37 -10.25 -20.52 -3.61
CA THR A 37 -11.19 -21.40 -4.33
C THR A 37 -12.59 -21.15 -3.80
N GLN A 38 -13.51 -20.81 -4.67
CA GLN A 38 -14.90 -20.56 -4.30
C GLN A 38 -15.68 -21.87 -4.23
N LEU A 39 -16.42 -22.09 -3.13
CA LEU A 39 -17.15 -23.34 -2.88
C LEU A 39 -18.65 -23.22 -3.15
N ASP A 40 -19.26 -22.07 -2.91
CA ASP A 40 -20.70 -21.83 -3.11
C ASP A 40 -20.98 -20.70 -4.10
N ALA A 41 -20.50 -20.85 -5.33
CA ALA A 41 -20.77 -19.89 -6.39
C ALA A 41 -21.62 -20.49 -7.51
N ARG A 42 -22.64 -19.74 -7.90
CA ARG A 42 -23.53 -20.12 -9.03
C ARG A 42 -23.31 -19.28 -10.29
N GLY A 43 -22.45 -18.28 -10.23
CA GLY A 43 -22.09 -17.41 -11.33
C GLY A 43 -20.67 -17.65 -11.81
N SER A 44 -19.74 -16.76 -11.46
CA SER A 44 -18.32 -16.92 -11.74
C SER A 44 -17.70 -17.89 -10.74
N ILE A 45 -17.19 -19.02 -11.22
CA ILE A 45 -16.49 -20.00 -10.39
C ILE A 45 -15.00 -19.76 -10.53
N VAL A 46 -14.30 -19.58 -9.41
CA VAL A 46 -12.84 -19.52 -9.35
C VAL A 46 -12.29 -20.73 -8.62
N LEU A 47 -11.32 -21.39 -9.25
CA LEU A 47 -10.62 -22.55 -8.70
C LEU A 47 -9.14 -22.23 -8.62
N ARG A 48 -8.58 -22.31 -7.41
CA ARG A 48 -7.17 -21.95 -7.12
C ARG A 48 -6.76 -20.63 -7.77
N TYR A 49 -7.62 -19.62 -7.59
CA TYR A 49 -7.36 -18.29 -8.12
C TYR A 49 -6.25 -17.60 -7.30
N ARG A 50 -5.15 -17.28 -7.96
CA ARG A 50 -4.06 -16.52 -7.38
C ARG A 50 -4.50 -15.06 -7.29
N THR A 51 -4.66 -14.57 -6.06
CA THR A 51 -5.20 -13.21 -5.83
C THR A 51 -4.20 -12.11 -6.14
N GLY A 52 -2.91 -12.43 -6.13
CA GLY A 52 -1.83 -11.46 -6.16
C GLY A 52 -1.66 -10.72 -4.83
N ASP A 53 -2.29 -11.20 -3.76
CA ASP A 53 -2.13 -10.65 -2.41
C ASP A 53 -1.23 -11.57 -1.58
N LEU A 54 -0.24 -10.98 -0.89
CA LEU A 54 0.68 -11.67 0.01
C LEU A 54 0.25 -11.46 1.45
N ILE A 55 0.31 -12.53 2.24
CA ILE A 55 0.08 -12.51 3.68
C ILE A 55 1.40 -12.69 4.43
N GLU A 56 1.64 -11.85 5.44
CA GLU A 56 2.93 -11.80 6.15
C GLU A 56 3.16 -13.00 7.06
N ASN A 57 2.14 -13.43 7.80
CA ASN A 57 2.25 -14.51 8.79
C ASN A 57 1.35 -15.70 8.46
N GLY A 58 1.03 -15.87 7.17
CA GLY A 58 0.34 -17.04 6.64
C GLY A 58 -1.05 -17.31 7.20
N ILE A 59 -1.41 -18.59 7.24
CA ILE A 59 -2.67 -19.11 7.76
C ILE A 59 -2.46 -19.86 9.08
N THR A 60 -3.44 -19.77 9.99
CA THR A 60 -3.47 -20.56 11.23
C THR A 60 -4.81 -21.21 11.41
N TYR A 61 -4.82 -22.40 12.02
CA TYR A 61 -6.00 -23.16 12.42
C TYR A 61 -6.24 -23.13 13.94
N GLU A 62 -5.38 -22.44 14.68
CA GLU A 62 -5.55 -22.26 16.12
C GLU A 62 -6.79 -21.42 16.45
N PRO A 63 -7.49 -21.70 17.56
CA PRO A 63 -8.61 -20.87 18.02
C PRO A 63 -8.22 -19.41 18.16
N CYS A 64 -9.12 -18.50 17.78
CA CYS A 64 -8.85 -17.07 17.91
C CYS A 64 -8.76 -16.67 19.40
N PRO A 65 -7.65 -16.07 19.85
CA PRO A 65 -7.49 -15.71 21.27
C PRO A 65 -8.42 -14.59 21.72
N TYR A 66 -9.07 -13.89 20.79
CA TYR A 66 -9.96 -12.77 21.11
C TYR A 66 -11.45 -13.14 21.12
N CYS A 67 -11.88 -14.01 20.21
CA CYS A 67 -13.30 -14.36 20.09
C CYS A 67 -13.59 -15.86 20.21
N GLY A 68 -12.57 -16.71 20.39
CA GLY A 68 -12.69 -18.16 20.57
C GLY A 68 -13.11 -18.96 19.33
N ARG A 69 -13.31 -18.32 18.17
CA ARG A 69 -13.68 -19.03 16.93
C ARG A 69 -12.57 -19.95 16.49
N THR A 70 -12.95 -21.13 15.99
CA THR A 70 -12.06 -22.18 15.49
C THR A 70 -11.89 -22.18 13.96
N CYS A 71 -12.54 -21.24 13.24
CA CYS A 71 -12.35 -21.13 11.80
C CYS A 71 -10.92 -20.64 11.48
N PRO A 72 -10.35 -21.04 10.32
CA PRO A 72 -9.03 -20.61 9.91
C PRO A 72 -8.92 -19.09 9.84
N ARG A 73 -7.71 -18.56 10.07
CA ARG A 73 -7.44 -17.12 10.03
C ARG A 73 -6.14 -16.83 9.28
N LEU A 74 -6.16 -15.77 8.46
CA LEU A 74 -4.95 -15.18 7.93
C LEU A 74 -4.37 -14.21 8.95
N LEU A 75 -3.06 -14.28 9.17
CA LEU A 75 -2.36 -13.49 10.19
C LEU A 75 -1.40 -12.49 9.56
N GLY A 76 -1.27 -11.33 10.21
CA GLY A 76 -0.38 -10.27 9.76
C GLY A 76 -1.01 -9.35 8.72
N LYS A 77 -0.15 -8.63 8.02
CA LYS A 77 -0.53 -7.65 7.00
C LYS A 77 -0.74 -8.33 5.65
N ILE A 78 -1.74 -7.87 4.91
CA ILE A 78 -1.94 -8.25 3.51
C ILE A 78 -1.39 -7.11 2.64
N SER A 79 -0.57 -7.47 1.64
CA SER A 79 -0.02 -6.54 0.64
C SER A 79 -0.11 -7.16 -0.74
N ARG A 80 -0.22 -6.35 -1.79
CA ARG A 80 -0.27 -6.87 -3.17
C ARG A 80 1.11 -7.20 -3.70
N VAL A 81 1.21 -8.31 -4.46
CA VAL A 81 2.42 -8.65 -5.24
C VAL A 81 2.76 -7.49 -6.20
N ALA A 82 1.76 -6.86 -6.82
CA ALA A 82 1.97 -5.68 -7.65
C ALA A 82 2.59 -4.51 -6.87
N ASP A 83 2.25 -4.36 -5.60
CA ASP A 83 2.80 -3.32 -4.72
C ASP A 83 4.22 -3.69 -4.24
N ILE A 84 4.58 -5.00 -4.28
CA ILE A 84 5.91 -5.51 -3.93
C ILE A 84 6.83 -5.61 -5.15
N HIS A 85 6.32 -5.93 -6.34
CA HIS A 85 7.05 -5.77 -7.60
C HIS A 85 7.20 -4.30 -8.02
N HIS A 86 6.36 -3.43 -7.52
CA HIS A 86 6.65 -2.05 -7.21
C HIS A 86 7.18 -1.94 -5.75
N LEU A 87 8.19 -2.67 -5.40
CA LEU A 87 9.25 -2.14 -4.56
C LEU A 87 9.80 -0.99 -5.40
N ASN A 88 9.10 0.10 -5.32
CA ASN A 88 9.55 1.41 -5.76
C ASN A 88 10.68 1.84 -4.80
N LEU A 89 11.69 0.98 -4.67
CA LEU A 89 12.99 1.36 -4.22
C LEU A 89 13.56 2.18 -5.37
N ASP A 90 13.15 3.40 -5.45
CA ASP A 90 13.70 4.31 -6.41
C ASP A 90 14.70 5.24 -5.72
N LYS A 91 15.78 5.54 -6.39
CA LYS A 91 16.71 6.56 -5.92
C LYS A 91 16.04 7.91 -6.05
N LEU A 92 15.52 8.41 -4.96
CA LEU A 92 15.06 9.78 -4.86
C LEU A 92 16.17 10.59 -4.20
N LYS A 93 16.69 11.60 -4.89
CA LYS A 93 17.81 12.44 -4.40
C LYS A 93 19.05 11.62 -3.98
N GLY A 94 19.31 10.48 -4.61
CA GLY A 94 20.42 9.60 -4.26
C GLY A 94 20.17 8.63 -3.09
N THR A 95 19.06 8.76 -2.38
CA THR A 95 18.65 7.88 -1.30
C THR A 95 17.64 6.85 -1.82
N LEU A 96 17.83 5.59 -1.46
CA LEU A 96 16.89 4.51 -1.79
C LEU A 96 15.65 4.65 -0.89
N VAL A 97 14.50 4.88 -1.49
CA VAL A 97 13.24 5.14 -0.77
C VAL A 97 12.21 4.08 -1.10
N ASP A 98 11.61 3.51 -0.07
CA ASP A 98 10.43 2.66 -0.21
C ASP A 98 9.16 3.53 -0.19
N PHE A 99 8.48 3.64 -1.34
CA PHE A 99 7.25 4.41 -1.45
C PHE A 99 6.12 3.89 -0.56
N ASN A 100 6.09 2.61 -0.26
CA ASN A 100 5.12 2.08 0.72
C ASN A 100 5.35 2.66 2.11
N GLN A 101 6.62 2.89 2.50
CA GLN A 101 6.93 3.57 3.75
C GLN A 101 6.47 5.03 3.74
N LEU A 102 6.59 5.72 2.60
CA LEU A 102 6.08 7.09 2.45
C LEU A 102 4.56 7.14 2.56
N GLU A 103 3.84 6.22 1.91
CA GLU A 103 2.39 6.11 2.01
C GLU A 103 1.94 5.91 3.45
N HIS A 104 2.52 4.92 4.15
CA HIS A 104 2.21 4.68 5.55
C HIS A 104 2.54 5.86 6.45
N LEU A 105 3.66 6.53 6.20
CA LEU A 105 4.05 7.71 6.96
C LEU A 105 3.01 8.81 6.86
N ILE A 106 2.48 9.05 5.64
CA ILE A 106 1.50 10.11 5.41
C ILE A 106 0.11 9.68 5.92
N ASP A 107 -0.31 8.43 5.68
CA ASP A 107 -1.58 7.88 6.19
C ASP A 107 -1.64 7.94 7.73
N ASP A 108 -0.51 7.68 8.42
CA ASP A 108 -0.39 7.76 9.87
C ASP A 108 -0.21 9.20 10.39
N THR A 109 -0.14 10.21 9.53
CA THR A 109 0.07 11.60 9.95
C THR A 109 -1.25 12.24 10.39
N PRO A 110 -1.38 12.63 11.67
CA PRO A 110 -2.61 13.22 12.17
C PRO A 110 -2.97 14.52 11.44
N GLY A 111 -4.24 14.69 11.12
CA GLY A 111 -4.76 15.89 10.50
C GLY A 111 -4.74 15.92 8.99
N ILE A 112 -4.28 14.86 8.33
CA ILE A 112 -4.41 14.68 6.89
C ILE A 112 -5.74 13.97 6.58
N GLY A 113 -6.52 14.54 5.66
CA GLY A 113 -7.77 13.95 5.18
C GLY A 113 -7.62 13.24 3.84
N ALA A 114 -6.77 13.78 2.97
CA ALA A 114 -6.38 13.16 1.70
C ALA A 114 -5.00 13.67 1.28
N TRP A 115 -4.31 12.88 0.45
CA TRP A 115 -2.95 13.24 0.05
C TRP A 115 -2.56 12.59 -1.29
N GLN A 116 -1.55 13.16 -1.93
CA GLN A 116 -0.88 12.62 -3.10
C GLN A 116 0.62 12.99 -3.04
N ILE A 117 1.47 12.08 -3.46
CA ILE A 117 2.89 12.31 -3.68
C ILE A 117 3.12 12.51 -5.17
N GLU A 118 3.79 13.58 -5.52
CA GLU A 118 4.28 13.83 -6.87
C GLU A 118 5.82 13.78 -6.87
N ILE A 119 6.36 13.05 -7.83
CA ILE A 119 7.80 12.96 -8.06
C ILE A 119 8.07 13.43 -9.49
N ARG A 120 8.99 14.35 -9.61
CA ARG A 120 9.39 14.89 -10.91
C ARG A 120 10.87 15.29 -10.93
N LYS A 121 11.36 15.62 -12.08
CA LYS A 121 12.67 16.28 -12.20
C LYS A 121 12.52 17.79 -11.99
N HIS A 122 13.51 18.40 -11.35
CA HIS A 122 13.56 19.85 -11.22
C HIS A 122 13.60 20.51 -12.60
N ASN A 123 12.78 21.55 -12.80
CA ASN A 123 12.61 22.22 -14.09
C ASN A 123 12.24 21.30 -15.28
N ASP A 124 11.69 20.12 -15.04
CA ASP A 124 11.41 19.10 -16.06
C ASP A 124 12.65 18.68 -16.88
N ASP A 125 13.87 18.92 -16.36
CA ASP A 125 15.12 18.49 -16.98
C ASP A 125 15.46 17.06 -16.53
N PRO A 126 15.53 16.08 -17.47
CA PRO A 126 15.86 14.69 -17.16
C PRO A 126 17.17 14.47 -16.40
N LEU A 127 18.11 15.39 -16.53
CA LEU A 127 19.44 15.32 -15.90
C LEU A 127 19.52 16.02 -14.55
N ASP A 128 18.48 16.81 -14.20
CA ASP A 128 18.44 17.55 -12.94
C ASP A 128 18.04 16.65 -11.76
N VAL A 129 18.08 17.21 -10.56
CA VAL A 129 17.74 16.51 -9.31
C VAL A 129 16.26 16.16 -9.22
N ASP A 130 15.96 15.09 -8.50
CA ASP A 130 14.58 14.70 -8.22
C ASP A 130 13.92 15.64 -7.21
N GLU A 131 12.67 15.99 -7.46
CA GLU A 131 11.80 16.69 -6.52
C GLU A 131 10.70 15.78 -6.00
N LEU A 132 10.50 15.84 -4.68
CA LEU A 132 9.39 15.21 -3.98
C LEU A 132 8.45 16.31 -3.50
N ILE A 133 7.22 16.27 -3.98
CA ILE A 133 6.15 17.19 -3.59
C ILE A 133 5.05 16.40 -2.89
N VAL A 134 4.62 16.88 -1.74
CA VAL A 134 3.49 16.30 -1.00
C VAL A 134 2.30 17.24 -1.12
N HIS A 135 1.26 16.77 -1.78
CA HIS A 135 -0.04 17.43 -1.83
C HIS A 135 -0.90 16.87 -0.69
N ALA A 136 -1.54 17.73 0.09
CA ALA A 136 -2.35 17.30 1.22
C ALA A 136 -3.61 18.15 1.41
N VAL A 137 -4.67 17.52 1.93
CA VAL A 137 -5.87 18.19 2.44
C VAL A 137 -5.85 18.09 3.95
N GLY A 138 -5.87 19.22 4.63
CA GLY A 138 -5.99 19.26 6.07
C GLY A 138 -7.43 19.00 6.54
N LEU A 139 -7.58 18.23 7.61
CA LEU A 139 -8.85 18.13 8.33
C LEU A 139 -9.13 19.43 9.09
N ASN A 140 -10.43 19.77 9.25
CA ASN A 140 -10.84 20.99 9.94
C ASN A 140 -10.22 21.09 11.35
N GLY A 141 -9.61 22.25 11.64
CA GLY A 141 -8.96 22.53 12.94
C GLY A 141 -7.48 22.15 13.01
N THR A 142 -6.91 21.53 11.99
CA THR A 142 -5.47 21.20 11.96
C THR A 142 -4.65 22.45 11.69
N LYS A 143 -3.93 22.91 12.70
CA LYS A 143 -2.94 24.01 12.58
C LYS A 143 -1.56 23.40 12.26
N ASN A 144 -0.77 24.10 11.46
CA ASN A 144 0.61 23.75 11.16
C ASN A 144 0.82 22.38 10.48
N LEU A 145 -0.12 21.97 9.62
CA LEU A 145 -0.04 20.66 8.94
C LEU A 145 1.26 20.49 8.14
N LYS A 146 1.73 21.54 7.47
CA LYS A 146 3.01 21.51 6.73
C LYS A 146 4.19 21.15 7.62
N GLU A 147 4.28 21.77 8.79
CA GLU A 147 5.34 21.49 9.76
C GLU A 147 5.23 20.07 10.33
N THR A 148 4.02 19.60 10.57
CA THR A 148 3.78 18.23 11.04
C THR A 148 4.27 17.21 9.99
N ILE A 149 3.91 17.38 8.72
CA ILE A 149 4.37 16.51 7.63
C ILE A 149 5.90 16.54 7.54
N LYS A 150 6.50 17.75 7.47
CA LYS A 150 7.94 17.91 7.37
C LYS A 150 8.70 17.22 8.51
N HIS A 151 8.24 17.41 9.73
CA HIS A 151 8.84 16.78 10.92
C HIS A 151 8.74 15.25 10.87
N ARG A 152 7.60 14.71 10.42
CA ARG A 152 7.42 13.28 10.26
C ARG A 152 8.37 12.67 9.21
N PHE A 153 8.55 13.34 8.08
CA PHE A 153 9.53 12.93 7.07
C PHE A 153 10.95 12.90 7.64
N GLN A 154 11.35 13.94 8.36
CA GLN A 154 12.67 14.01 9.01
C GLN A 154 12.91 12.93 10.04
N GLN A 155 11.87 12.49 10.76
CA GLN A 155 11.99 11.45 11.79
C GLN A 155 12.01 10.02 11.26
N LYS A 156 11.36 9.75 10.14
CA LYS A 156 11.04 8.40 9.68
C LYS A 156 11.74 8.02 8.37
N VAL A 157 12.10 9.00 7.55
CA VAL A 157 12.72 8.82 6.24
C VAL A 157 13.86 9.80 6.08
N GLU A 158 14.95 9.38 5.45
CA GLU A 158 16.15 10.22 5.26
C GLU A 158 15.99 11.31 4.19
N ILE A 159 14.77 11.46 3.64
CA ILE A 159 14.45 12.50 2.65
C ILE A 159 13.42 13.47 3.19
N THR A 160 13.54 14.72 2.72
CA THR A 160 12.59 15.78 3.05
C THR A 160 11.89 16.22 1.77
N PRO A 161 10.56 16.42 1.79
CA PRO A 161 9.84 16.98 0.65
C PRO A 161 10.40 18.34 0.24
N ASN A 162 10.50 18.60 -1.08
CA ASN A 162 10.88 19.89 -1.62
C ASN A 162 9.78 20.93 -1.39
N ALA A 163 8.52 20.49 -1.55
CA ALA A 163 7.35 21.29 -1.31
C ALA A 163 6.25 20.49 -0.61
N ILE A 164 5.44 21.18 0.20
CA ILE A 164 4.21 20.66 0.79
C ILE A 164 3.11 21.66 0.42
N GLU A 165 2.17 21.19 -0.40
CA GLU A 165 1.08 22.01 -0.93
C GLU A 165 -0.23 21.58 -0.30
N LEU A 166 -0.97 22.56 0.24
CA LEU A 166 -2.28 22.31 0.84
C LEU A 166 -3.37 22.65 -0.18
N HIS A 167 -4.29 21.72 -0.35
CA HIS A 167 -5.37 21.81 -1.32
C HIS A 167 -6.75 21.71 -0.63
N SER A 168 -7.76 22.18 -1.33
CA SER A 168 -9.14 21.87 -1.02
C SER A 168 -9.48 20.42 -1.43
N TRP A 169 -10.54 19.84 -0.86
CA TRP A 169 -11.04 18.53 -1.26
C TRP A 169 -11.37 18.44 -2.75
N LYS A 170 -11.85 19.51 -3.35
CA LYS A 170 -12.19 19.55 -4.77
C LYS A 170 -10.95 19.47 -5.66
N GLU A 171 -9.89 20.18 -5.28
CA GLU A 171 -8.61 20.16 -5.99
C GLU A 171 -7.93 18.81 -5.86
N MET A 172 -7.88 18.25 -4.65
CA MET A 172 -7.27 16.93 -4.40
C MET A 172 -7.94 15.83 -5.23
N ARG A 173 -9.27 15.80 -5.29
CA ARG A 173 -9.99 14.85 -6.15
C ARG A 173 -9.61 14.95 -7.62
N LYS A 174 -9.32 16.16 -8.10
CA LYS A 174 -8.83 16.37 -9.47
C LYS A 174 -7.42 15.81 -9.64
N LEU A 175 -6.54 16.08 -8.70
CA LEU A 175 -5.15 15.59 -8.71
C LEU A 175 -5.12 14.06 -8.68
N GLN A 176 -5.91 13.43 -7.82
CA GLN A 176 -6.01 11.98 -7.71
C GLN A 176 -6.73 11.28 -8.87
N GLY A 177 -7.26 12.04 -9.84
CA GLY A 177 -7.97 11.48 -11.00
C GLY A 177 -9.33 10.87 -10.67
N VAL A 178 -9.93 11.21 -9.53
CA VAL A 178 -11.22 10.67 -9.08
C VAL A 178 -12.32 10.96 -10.12
N GLY A 179 -12.96 9.90 -10.60
CA GLY A 179 -14.00 9.95 -11.63
C GLY A 179 -13.48 9.86 -13.08
N LYS A 180 -12.17 9.77 -13.28
CA LYS A 180 -11.52 9.51 -14.58
C LYS A 180 -10.71 8.22 -14.57
N GLU A 181 -10.03 7.94 -13.47
CA GLU A 181 -9.24 6.74 -13.27
C GLU A 181 -10.01 5.69 -12.47
N LEU A 182 -9.68 4.42 -12.67
CA LEU A 182 -10.30 3.30 -11.94
C LEU A 182 -9.94 3.28 -10.44
N LYS A 183 -8.81 3.88 -10.07
CA LYS A 183 -8.33 4.03 -8.69
C LYS A 183 -7.77 5.42 -8.48
N GLU A 184 -7.86 5.90 -7.25
CA GLU A 184 -7.17 7.12 -6.82
C GLU A 184 -5.66 6.96 -6.98
N GLN A 185 -5.03 7.91 -7.66
CA GLN A 185 -3.58 7.94 -7.82
C GLN A 185 -2.96 8.63 -6.60
N LYS A 186 -2.44 7.86 -5.67
CA LYS A 186 -1.77 8.38 -4.48
C LYS A 186 -0.31 8.77 -4.74
N VAL A 187 0.36 8.07 -5.64
CA VAL A 187 1.74 8.38 -6.04
C VAL A 187 1.80 8.57 -7.55
N ILE A 188 2.33 9.70 -7.99
CA ILE A 188 2.55 10.00 -9.41
C ILE A 188 4.03 10.25 -9.62
N ASP A 189 4.62 9.51 -10.54
CA ASP A 189 6.01 9.66 -10.96
C ASP A 189 6.06 10.17 -12.41
N HIS A 190 6.48 11.43 -12.57
CA HIS A 190 6.63 12.09 -13.85
C HIS A 190 8.07 11.98 -14.42
N ARG A 191 8.97 11.30 -13.71
CA ARG A 191 10.33 11.13 -14.22
C ARG A 191 10.32 10.27 -15.49
N PRO A 192 11.20 10.57 -16.46
CA PRO A 192 11.36 9.71 -17.62
C PRO A 192 11.79 8.32 -17.15
N LYS A 193 11.02 7.30 -17.50
CA LYS A 193 11.40 5.90 -17.26
C LYS A 193 12.59 5.62 -18.16
N GLY A 194 13.75 5.36 -17.56
CA GLY A 194 14.91 4.92 -18.31
C GLY A 194 14.57 3.63 -19.06
N ASP A 195 14.96 3.55 -20.32
CA ASP A 195 14.92 2.30 -21.08
C ASP A 195 15.66 1.24 -20.27
N GLN A 196 14.90 0.26 -19.76
CA GLN A 196 15.49 -0.97 -19.24
C GLN A 196 15.88 -1.83 -20.45
N SER A 197 17.10 -1.56 -20.96
CA SER A 197 17.76 -2.45 -21.90
C SER A 197 18.53 -3.53 -21.16
#